data_8fe88d55c6fb43e3312039146a2b9b8a
#
_entry.id   8fe88d55c6fb43e3312039146a2b9b8a
#
_cell.length_a   1.000
_cell.length_b   1.000
_cell.length_c   1.000
_cell.angle_alpha   90.00
_cell.angle_beta   90.00
_cell.angle_gamma   90.00
#
_symmetry.space_group_name_H-M   'P 1'
#
loop_
_entity.id
_entity.type
_entity.pdbx_description
1 polymer ?
#
loop_
_entity_poly.entity_id
_entity_poly.type
_entity_poly.pdbx_seq_one_letter_code
_entity_poly.pdbx_strand_id
1 'polypeptide(L)'
;MIRPTKESDFDALIDIATASGLFGPDQTEMLAGMLRSPSEKDVWFTDEDENGPVGVAYLAPEKMTNGTWNLLFIAVHPDHQRQGRGKTILKHVQEWLRLKGERILLVETAGLDDFDYVRTFYAGDGFETEARVRDFYDSGVDKVIFRKALN
;
A
#
# COMPACT_ATOMS: atom_id res chain seq x y z
N MET A 1 -7.97 5.12 13.95
CA MET A 1 -6.75 4.68 14.66
C MET A 1 -6.04 3.59 13.87
N ILE A 2 -4.76 3.74 13.65
CA ILE A 2 -3.97 2.78 12.86
C ILE A 2 -3.24 1.83 13.80
N ARG A 3 -3.40 0.54 13.56
CA ARG A 3 -2.82 -0.52 14.38
C ARG A 3 -2.41 -1.72 13.53
N PRO A 4 -1.61 -2.65 14.07
CA PRO A 4 -1.35 -3.91 13.37
C PRO A 4 -2.65 -4.68 13.08
N THR A 5 -2.69 -5.32 11.93
CA THR A 5 -3.86 -6.10 11.51
C THR A 5 -4.02 -7.36 12.35
N LYS A 6 -5.25 -7.70 12.68
CA LYS A 6 -5.64 -8.94 13.36
C LYS A 6 -6.37 -9.85 12.39
N GLU A 7 -6.39 -11.14 12.70
CA GLU A 7 -7.11 -12.11 11.89
C GLU A 7 -8.59 -11.73 11.70
N SER A 8 -9.21 -11.18 12.75
CA SER A 8 -10.61 -10.73 12.70
C SER A 8 -10.86 -9.59 11.72
N ASP A 9 -9.80 -8.92 11.22
CA ASP A 9 -9.93 -7.84 10.25
C ASP A 9 -9.97 -8.33 8.80
N PHE A 10 -9.53 -9.55 8.53
CA PHE A 10 -9.22 -10.01 7.17
C PHE A 10 -10.37 -9.82 6.19
N ASP A 11 -11.57 -10.25 6.55
CA ASP A 11 -12.72 -10.12 5.66
C ASP A 11 -13.03 -8.65 5.33
N ALA A 12 -12.97 -7.78 6.32
CA ALA A 12 -13.17 -6.35 6.13
C ALA A 12 -12.09 -5.73 5.25
N LEU A 13 -10.83 -6.13 5.42
CA LEU A 13 -9.72 -5.62 4.60
C LEU A 13 -9.83 -6.07 3.14
N ILE A 14 -10.28 -7.28 2.90
CA ILE A 14 -10.52 -7.79 1.55
C ILE A 14 -11.65 -6.98 0.89
N ASP A 15 -12.72 -6.69 1.62
CA ASP A 15 -13.83 -5.88 1.13
C ASP A 15 -13.38 -4.44 0.80
N ILE A 16 -12.55 -3.84 1.66
CA ILE A 16 -11.99 -2.51 1.44
C ILE A 16 -11.15 -2.49 0.17
N ALA A 17 -10.24 -3.44 0.02
CA ALA A 17 -9.36 -3.52 -1.13
C ALA A 17 -10.16 -3.72 -2.43
N THR A 18 -11.17 -4.57 -2.41
CA THR A 18 -12.05 -4.81 -3.54
C THR A 18 -12.84 -3.55 -3.92
N ALA A 19 -13.41 -2.88 -2.93
CA ALA A 19 -14.23 -1.68 -3.14
C ALA A 19 -13.40 -0.45 -3.54
N SER A 20 -12.11 -0.43 -3.24
CA SER A 20 -11.23 0.72 -3.50
C SER A 20 -11.01 1.03 -4.99
N GLY A 21 -11.25 0.03 -5.86
CA GLY A 21 -10.97 0.17 -7.30
C GLY A 21 -9.52 -0.08 -7.70
N LEU A 22 -8.63 -0.40 -6.74
CA LEU A 22 -7.23 -0.68 -7.02
C LEU A 22 -7.00 -2.09 -7.57
N PHE A 23 -7.94 -3.02 -7.33
CA PHE A 23 -7.81 -4.43 -7.69
C PHE A 23 -9.02 -4.91 -8.48
N GLY A 24 -8.75 -5.72 -9.50
CA GLY A 24 -9.79 -6.43 -10.24
C GLY A 24 -10.27 -7.67 -9.50
N PRO A 25 -11.37 -8.29 -9.96
CA PRO A 25 -11.94 -9.49 -9.30
C PRO A 25 -10.95 -10.64 -9.14
N ASP A 26 -10.08 -10.86 -10.12
CA ASP A 26 -9.08 -11.93 -10.09
C ASP A 26 -7.99 -11.70 -9.05
N GLN A 27 -7.73 -10.45 -8.72
CA GLN A 27 -6.70 -10.07 -7.74
C GLN A 27 -7.18 -10.20 -6.30
N THR A 28 -8.48 -10.21 -6.08
CA THR A 28 -9.07 -10.31 -4.74
C THR A 28 -8.72 -11.64 -4.06
N GLU A 29 -8.76 -12.76 -4.79
CA GLU A 29 -8.38 -14.06 -4.24
C GLU A 29 -6.90 -14.13 -3.89
N MET A 30 -6.05 -13.55 -4.74
CA MET A 30 -4.61 -13.49 -4.49
C MET A 30 -4.34 -12.69 -3.22
N LEU A 31 -5.02 -11.55 -3.06
CA LEU A 31 -4.92 -10.71 -1.87
C LEU A 31 -5.33 -11.44 -0.61
N ALA A 32 -6.44 -12.18 -0.66
CA ALA A 32 -6.93 -12.99 0.45
C ALA A 32 -5.89 -14.06 0.85
N GLY A 33 -5.26 -14.68 -0.13
CA GLY A 33 -4.19 -15.65 0.09
C GLY A 33 -2.98 -15.03 0.79
N MET A 34 -2.58 -13.83 0.38
CA MET A 34 -1.46 -13.11 1.00
C MET A 34 -1.77 -12.73 2.45
N LEU A 35 -3.00 -12.34 2.75
CA LEU A 35 -3.41 -12.04 4.12
C LEU A 35 -3.40 -13.26 5.03
N ARG A 36 -3.92 -14.38 4.54
CA ARG A 36 -4.07 -15.63 5.32
C ARG A 36 -2.76 -16.40 5.49
N SER A 37 -1.80 -16.20 4.58
CA SER A 37 -0.50 -16.86 4.61
C SER A 37 0.59 -15.85 4.30
N PRO A 38 0.77 -14.82 5.15
CA PRO A 38 1.78 -13.80 4.92
C PRO A 38 3.18 -14.39 5.06
N SER A 39 4.15 -13.79 4.37
CA SER A 39 5.56 -14.00 4.68
C SER A 39 5.82 -13.49 6.09
N GLU A 40 6.76 -14.12 6.81
CA GLU A 40 7.13 -13.76 8.19
C GLU A 40 7.46 -12.28 8.39
N LYS A 41 7.96 -11.63 7.31
CA LYS A 41 8.42 -10.24 7.38
C LYS A 41 7.41 -9.23 6.83
N ASP A 42 6.32 -9.70 6.27
CA ASP A 42 5.27 -8.82 5.77
C ASP A 42 4.58 -8.11 6.93
N VAL A 43 4.20 -6.86 6.69
CA VAL A 43 3.52 -6.04 7.69
C VAL A 43 2.22 -5.51 7.11
N TRP A 44 1.15 -5.68 7.88
CA TRP A 44 -0.17 -5.19 7.55
C TRP A 44 -0.64 -4.24 8.64
N PHE A 45 -1.17 -3.09 8.24
CA PHE A 45 -1.80 -2.14 9.16
C PHE A 45 -3.27 -1.98 8.81
N THR A 46 -4.08 -1.85 9.85
CA THR A 46 -5.51 -1.57 9.75
C THR A 46 -5.77 -0.16 10.30
N ASP A 47 -6.46 0.66 9.52
CA ASP A 47 -7.03 1.91 10.02
C ASP A 47 -8.49 1.65 10.37
N GLU A 48 -8.88 1.96 11.60
CA GLU A 48 -10.23 1.74 12.06
C GLU A 48 -10.85 3.00 12.66
N ASP A 49 -12.15 3.11 12.53
CA ASP A 49 -12.97 4.07 13.26
C ASP A 49 -13.82 3.33 14.31
N GLU A 50 -14.79 4.01 14.88
CA GLU A 50 -15.70 3.43 15.89
C GLU A 50 -16.56 2.26 15.37
N ASN A 51 -16.70 2.14 14.05
CA ASN A 51 -17.52 1.10 13.41
C ASN A 51 -16.70 -0.06 12.82
N GLY A 52 -15.38 0.01 12.91
CA GLY A 52 -14.49 -1.05 12.45
C GLY A 52 -13.47 -0.60 11.39
N PRO A 53 -12.84 -1.55 10.67
CA PRO A 53 -11.82 -1.23 9.68
C PRO A 53 -12.36 -0.40 8.51
N VAL A 54 -11.62 0.65 8.13
CA VAL A 54 -11.94 1.55 7.03
C VAL A 54 -10.77 1.72 6.05
N GLY A 55 -9.58 1.31 6.44
CA GLY A 55 -8.40 1.40 5.59
C GLY A 55 -7.38 0.31 5.91
N VAL A 56 -6.45 0.11 4.97
CA VAL A 56 -5.43 -0.93 5.06
C VAL A 56 -4.15 -0.48 4.37
N ALA A 57 -3.01 -0.89 4.91
CA ALA A 57 -1.71 -0.80 4.25
C ALA A 57 -1.00 -2.14 4.32
N TYR A 58 -0.33 -2.50 3.24
CA TYR A 58 0.48 -3.71 3.15
C TYR A 58 1.89 -3.32 2.70
N LEU A 59 2.90 -3.71 3.47
CA LEU A 59 4.29 -3.43 3.16
C LEU A 59 5.18 -4.65 3.46
N ALA A 60 6.28 -4.75 2.73
CA ALA A 60 7.22 -5.86 2.87
C ALA A 60 8.65 -5.35 2.66
N PRO A 61 9.63 -5.92 3.38
CA PRO A 61 11.03 -5.59 3.12
C PRO A 61 11.48 -6.19 1.80
N GLU A 62 12.32 -5.45 1.07
CA GLU A 62 12.95 -5.96 -0.15
C GLU A 62 14.08 -6.90 0.22
N LYS A 63 14.10 -8.06 -0.42
CA LYS A 63 15.13 -9.07 -0.21
C LYS A 63 16.50 -8.55 -0.62
N MET A 64 17.53 -8.97 0.09
CA MET A 64 18.93 -8.66 -0.21
C MET A 64 19.27 -7.18 -0.11
N THR A 65 18.49 -6.41 0.66
CA THR A 65 18.76 -5.00 0.91
C THR A 65 19.00 -4.73 2.39
N ASN A 66 19.62 -3.59 2.65
CA ASN A 66 19.78 -3.07 4.00
C ASN A 66 18.80 -1.91 4.19
N GLY A 67 17.58 -2.23 4.63
CA GLY A 67 16.60 -1.22 5.01
C GLY A 67 15.77 -0.61 3.87
N THR A 68 15.58 -1.35 2.77
CA THR A 68 14.64 -0.96 1.71
C THR A 68 13.34 -1.75 1.86
N TRP A 69 12.24 -1.02 1.88
CA TRP A 69 10.89 -1.58 2.00
C TRP A 69 10.03 -1.19 0.81
N ASN A 70 9.06 -2.01 0.50
CA ASN A 70 8.07 -1.76 -0.54
C ASN A 70 6.69 -1.63 0.10
N LEU A 71 6.03 -0.51 -0.14
CA LEU A 71 4.63 -0.35 0.19
C LEU A 71 3.81 -0.86 -1.00
N LEU A 72 3.21 -2.05 -0.83
CA LEU A 72 2.50 -2.73 -1.92
C LEU A 72 1.20 -2.01 -2.27
N PHE A 73 0.47 -1.54 -1.28
CA PHE A 73 -0.69 -0.68 -1.48
C PHE A 73 -1.18 -0.05 -0.18
N ILE A 74 -1.94 1.04 -0.35
CA ILE A 74 -2.84 1.62 0.64
C ILE A 74 -4.24 1.62 0.01
N ALA A 75 -5.23 1.16 0.74
CA ALA A 75 -6.62 1.24 0.30
C ALA A 75 -7.48 1.81 1.42
N VAL A 76 -8.42 2.67 1.05
CA VAL A 76 -9.41 3.25 1.96
C VAL A 76 -10.78 2.98 1.36
N HIS A 77 -11.72 2.53 2.20
CA HIS A 77 -13.08 2.27 1.75
C HIS A 77 -13.67 3.54 1.10
N PRO A 78 -14.38 3.43 -0.04
CA PRO A 78 -14.90 4.60 -0.76
C PRO A 78 -15.68 5.58 0.10
N ASP A 79 -16.46 5.09 1.06
CA ASP A 79 -17.26 5.93 1.96
C ASP A 79 -16.42 6.78 2.92
N HIS A 80 -15.14 6.46 3.06
CA HIS A 80 -14.19 7.11 3.96
C HIS A 80 -13.04 7.80 3.24
N GLN A 81 -13.08 7.86 1.92
CA GLN A 81 -12.09 8.58 1.10
C GLN A 81 -12.29 10.10 1.19
N ARG A 82 -11.25 10.83 0.77
CA ARG A 82 -11.22 12.31 0.76
C ARG A 82 -11.33 12.94 2.14
N GLN A 83 -10.96 12.19 3.18
CA GLN A 83 -10.93 12.65 4.57
C GLN A 83 -9.49 12.69 5.13
N GLY A 84 -8.49 12.51 4.26
CA GLY A 84 -7.09 12.49 4.66
C GLY A 84 -6.61 11.18 5.26
N ARG A 85 -7.41 10.12 5.23
CA ARG A 85 -7.03 8.82 5.82
C ARG A 85 -5.85 8.17 5.13
N GLY A 86 -5.81 8.22 3.79
CA GLY A 86 -4.67 7.70 3.03
C GLY A 86 -3.36 8.38 3.41
N LYS A 87 -3.36 9.71 3.57
CA LYS A 87 -2.19 10.46 4.03
C LYS A 87 -1.78 10.07 5.44
N THR A 88 -2.74 9.88 6.32
CA THR A 88 -2.48 9.49 7.71
C THR A 88 -1.87 8.09 7.77
N ILE A 89 -2.37 7.16 6.97
CA ILE A 89 -1.80 5.81 6.86
C ILE A 89 -0.38 5.87 6.32
N LEU A 90 -0.15 6.62 5.25
CA LEU A 90 1.18 6.76 4.65
C LEU A 90 2.19 7.36 5.62
N LYS A 91 1.77 8.37 6.39
CA LYS A 91 2.60 8.97 7.43
C LYS A 91 2.95 7.95 8.52
N HIS A 92 1.97 7.17 8.95
CA HIS A 92 2.17 6.13 9.96
C HIS A 92 3.21 5.08 9.50
N VAL A 93 3.09 4.61 8.27
CA VAL A 93 4.02 3.65 7.67
C VAL A 93 5.45 4.22 7.68
N GLN A 94 5.61 5.47 7.24
CA GLN A 94 6.92 6.12 7.18
C GLN A 94 7.54 6.29 8.57
N GLU A 95 6.75 6.73 9.55
CA GLU A 95 7.22 6.90 10.93
C GLU A 95 7.60 5.57 11.56
N TRP A 96 6.79 4.53 11.35
CA TRP A 96 7.08 3.19 11.84
C TRP A 96 8.41 2.67 11.29
N LEU A 97 8.66 2.86 10.00
CA LEU A 97 9.91 2.45 9.36
C LEU A 97 11.10 3.28 9.86
N ARG A 98 10.93 4.59 10.04
CA ARG A 98 12.00 5.46 10.57
C ARG A 98 12.43 5.03 11.97
N LEU A 99 11.47 4.72 12.82
CA LEU A 99 11.74 4.28 14.20
C LEU A 99 12.51 2.96 14.23
N LYS A 100 12.39 2.13 13.20
CA LYS A 100 13.15 0.90 13.05
C LYS A 100 14.52 1.11 12.41
N GLY A 101 14.84 2.31 11.99
CA GLY A 101 16.09 2.61 11.32
C GLY A 101 16.13 2.22 9.85
N GLU A 102 14.98 1.97 9.24
CA GLU A 102 14.89 1.63 7.82
C GLU A 102 15.18 2.85 6.95
N ARG A 103 15.68 2.65 5.73
CA ARG A 103 16.29 3.73 4.95
C ARG A 103 15.44 4.23 3.78
N ILE A 104 14.80 3.35 3.05
CA ILE A 104 14.15 3.67 1.78
C ILE A 104 12.76 3.03 1.73
N LEU A 105 11.78 3.80 1.29
CA LEU A 105 10.45 3.28 0.98
C LEU A 105 10.19 3.42 -0.52
N LEU A 106 9.91 2.29 -1.15
CA LEU A 106 9.47 2.22 -2.53
C LEU A 106 7.96 2.04 -2.59
N VAL A 107 7.34 2.58 -3.63
CA VAL A 107 5.94 2.32 -3.98
C VAL A 107 5.87 1.97 -5.45
N GLU A 108 5.16 0.92 -5.78
CA GLU A 108 4.97 0.47 -7.15
C GLU A 108 3.50 0.68 -7.56
N THR A 109 3.29 1.36 -8.68
CA THR A 109 1.96 1.68 -9.18
C THR A 109 1.84 1.31 -10.66
N ALA A 110 0.60 1.03 -11.11
CA ALA A 110 0.34 0.86 -12.54
C ALA A 110 0.40 2.20 -13.26
N GLY A 111 1.04 2.22 -14.42
CA GLY A 111 1.22 3.43 -15.25
C GLY A 111 0.04 3.75 -16.15
N LEU A 112 -1.16 3.31 -15.81
CA LEU A 112 -2.39 3.62 -16.55
C LEU A 112 -2.93 5.01 -16.18
N ASP A 113 -3.60 5.66 -17.11
CA ASP A 113 -4.21 6.97 -16.89
C ASP A 113 -5.23 6.94 -15.75
N ASP A 114 -5.97 5.85 -15.61
CA ASP A 114 -6.94 5.63 -14.54
C ASP A 114 -6.31 5.68 -13.14
N PHE A 115 -5.00 5.45 -13.02
CA PHE A 115 -4.26 5.50 -11.77
C PHE A 115 -3.42 6.77 -11.62
N ASP A 116 -3.67 7.79 -12.42
CA ASP A 116 -2.96 9.07 -12.30
C ASP A 116 -3.16 9.69 -10.91
N TYR A 117 -4.35 9.57 -10.33
CA TYR A 117 -4.63 10.07 -8.99
C TYR A 117 -3.77 9.39 -7.91
N VAL A 118 -3.44 8.11 -8.10
CA VAL A 118 -2.57 7.36 -7.18
C VAL A 118 -1.14 7.91 -7.26
N ARG A 119 -0.64 8.14 -8.46
CA ARG A 119 0.70 8.71 -8.66
C ARG A 119 0.79 10.12 -8.10
N THR A 120 -0.23 10.94 -8.31
CA THR A 120 -0.32 12.29 -7.74
C THR A 120 -0.30 12.26 -6.21
N PHE A 121 -0.96 11.30 -5.61
CA PHE A 121 -0.98 11.10 -4.15
C PHE A 121 0.45 10.90 -3.61
N TYR A 122 1.23 10.01 -4.20
CA TYR A 122 2.60 9.76 -3.75
C TYR A 122 3.55 10.91 -4.06
N ALA A 123 3.45 11.49 -5.25
CA ALA A 123 4.26 12.66 -5.61
C ALA A 123 3.99 13.83 -4.67
N GLY A 124 2.74 14.02 -4.26
CA GLY A 124 2.36 15.06 -3.32
C GLY A 124 2.93 14.88 -1.92
N ASP A 125 3.33 13.66 -1.56
CA ASP A 125 3.98 13.35 -0.27
C ASP A 125 5.51 13.34 -0.36
N GLY A 126 6.07 13.82 -1.47
CA GLY A 126 7.51 13.94 -1.64
C GLY A 126 8.21 12.71 -2.19
N PHE A 127 7.47 11.74 -2.69
CA PHE A 127 8.07 10.61 -3.40
C PHE A 127 8.54 11.06 -4.78
N GLU A 128 9.72 10.57 -5.17
CA GLU A 128 10.31 10.83 -6.48
C GLU A 128 9.99 9.69 -7.44
N THR A 129 9.70 10.00 -8.70
CA THR A 129 9.57 8.97 -9.73
C THR A 129 10.97 8.44 -10.03
N GLU A 130 11.23 7.19 -9.67
CA GLU A 130 12.56 6.59 -9.78
C GLU A 130 12.73 5.81 -11.08
N ALA A 131 11.71 5.05 -11.47
CA ALA A 131 11.84 4.17 -12.61
C ALA A 131 10.47 3.80 -13.21
N ARG A 132 10.53 3.29 -14.43
CA ARG A 132 9.39 2.70 -15.13
C ARG A 132 9.82 1.39 -15.76
N VAL A 133 9.09 0.31 -15.49
CA VAL A 133 9.28 -0.98 -16.16
C VAL A 133 8.13 -1.19 -17.13
N ARG A 134 8.46 -1.22 -18.42
CA ARG A 134 7.45 -1.33 -19.47
C ARG A 134 6.80 -2.71 -19.46
N ASP A 135 5.49 -2.76 -19.70
CA ASP A 135 4.71 -3.99 -19.82
C ASP A 135 4.85 -4.95 -18.64
N PHE A 136 5.05 -4.39 -17.46
CA PHE A 136 5.33 -5.21 -16.26
C PHE A 136 4.12 -6.03 -15.80
N TYR A 137 2.97 -5.40 -15.70
CA TYR A 137 1.75 -6.06 -15.20
C TYR A 137 1.01 -6.80 -16.30
N ASP A 138 1.04 -6.25 -17.51
CA ASP A 138 0.43 -6.82 -18.70
C ASP A 138 0.93 -6.01 -19.92
N SER A 139 0.61 -6.46 -21.11
CA SER A 139 0.90 -5.71 -22.34
C SER A 139 0.26 -4.32 -22.25
N GLY A 140 1.08 -3.27 -22.38
CA GLY A 140 0.64 -1.88 -22.28
C GLY A 140 0.43 -1.38 -20.84
N VAL A 141 0.71 -2.18 -19.83
CA VAL A 141 0.54 -1.81 -18.42
C VAL A 141 1.89 -1.78 -17.71
N ASP A 142 2.50 -0.61 -17.68
CA ASP A 142 3.82 -0.41 -17.07
C ASP A 142 3.74 -0.38 -15.54
N LYS A 143 4.88 -0.70 -14.90
CA LYS A 143 5.09 -0.40 -13.50
C LYS A 143 5.80 0.94 -13.37
N VAL A 144 5.28 1.84 -12.56
CA VAL A 144 5.94 3.08 -12.15
C VAL A 144 6.42 2.92 -10.72
N ILE A 145 7.69 3.15 -10.47
CA ILE A 145 8.30 3.00 -9.16
C ILE A 145 8.61 4.37 -8.57
N PHE A 146 8.07 4.65 -7.40
CA PHE A 146 8.37 5.84 -6.62
C PHE A 146 9.33 5.49 -5.48
N ARG A 147 10.14 6.45 -5.09
CA ARG A 147 11.14 6.31 -4.04
C ARG A 147 11.09 7.47 -3.07
N LYS A 148 11.23 7.18 -1.79
CA LYS A 148 11.43 8.19 -0.75
C LYS A 148 12.49 7.74 0.24
N ALA A 149 13.49 8.60 0.48
CA ALA A 149 14.45 8.39 1.56
C ALA A 149 13.75 8.70 2.89
N LEU A 150 13.93 7.82 3.86
CA LEU A 150 13.27 7.93 5.17
C LEU A 150 14.09 8.75 6.20
N ASN A 151 15.32 9.03 5.85
CA ASN A 151 16.24 9.76 6.74
C ASN A 151 16.27 11.25 6.38
#